data_36a66db3656a12af96805fa37c7cf3a2
#
_entry.id   36a66db3656a12af96805fa37c7cf3a2
#
_cell.length_a   1.000
_cell.length_b   1.000
_cell.length_c   1.000
_cell.angle_alpha   90.00
_cell.angle_beta   90.00
_cell.angle_gamma   90.00
#
_symmetry.space_group_name_H-M   'P 1'
#
loop_
_entity.id
_entity.type
_entity.pdbx_description
1 polymer ?
#
loop_
_entity_poly.entity_id
_entity_poly.type
_entity_poly.pdbx_seq_one_letter_code
_entity_poly.pdbx_strand_id
1 'polypeptide(L)'
;MQAKKDEVKKEIESAALKVFFRKGFVDAKMNDIADEIQISVGNIYTYFKNKKELFYSVVPPSLVDYLKNVLVESIHIDNQTFFEETHNEKKSAIVQEQINLLTQYSMQIVIIFEKNKGTIYSNAKNELIDLMIETKKPYLKNTYKRYEIGTDENMILLNIIANNVIHMTLDLLKRDMSADSRKRIFEALSLYRLHGLKSLNE
;
A
#
# COMPACT_ATOMS: atom_id res chain seq x y z
N MET A 1 21.64 -29.63 3.02
CA MET A 1 22.55 -28.46 2.86
C MET A 1 21.82 -27.27 2.22
N GLN A 2 21.04 -27.45 1.14
CA GLN A 2 20.27 -26.40 0.50
C GLN A 2 19.20 -25.79 1.42
N ALA A 3 18.40 -26.59 2.11
CA ALA A 3 17.35 -26.12 3.03
C ALA A 3 17.85 -25.13 4.09
N LYS A 4 19.04 -25.42 4.70
CA LYS A 4 19.65 -24.51 5.68
C LYS A 4 20.10 -23.18 5.06
N LYS A 5 20.53 -23.20 3.79
CA LYS A 5 20.93 -22.00 3.06
C LYS A 5 19.71 -21.13 2.76
N ASP A 6 18.58 -21.73 2.39
CA ASP A 6 17.33 -21.03 2.11
C ASP A 6 16.71 -20.44 3.39
N GLU A 7 16.87 -21.12 4.54
CA GLU A 7 16.43 -20.62 5.85
C GLU A 7 17.20 -19.36 6.26
N VAL A 8 18.54 -19.40 6.20
CA VAL A 8 19.37 -18.22 6.51
C VAL A 8 19.06 -17.04 5.57
N LYS A 9 18.83 -17.32 4.28
CA LYS A 9 18.43 -16.27 3.34
C LYS A 9 17.12 -15.60 3.75
N LYS A 10 16.11 -16.36 4.17
CA LYS A 10 14.83 -15.83 4.67
C LYS A 10 14.99 -15.02 5.95
N GLU A 11 15.86 -15.43 6.85
CA GLU A 11 16.17 -14.66 8.07
C GLU A 11 16.80 -13.32 7.72
N ILE A 12 17.76 -13.27 6.78
CA ILE A 12 18.35 -12.03 6.27
C ILE A 12 17.30 -11.13 5.65
N GLU A 13 16.42 -11.67 4.80
CA GLU A 13 15.33 -10.93 4.15
C GLU A 13 14.34 -10.35 5.19
N SER A 14 13.98 -11.13 6.21
CA SER A 14 13.12 -10.68 7.31
C SER A 14 13.76 -9.55 8.12
N ALA A 15 15.04 -9.68 8.48
CA ALA A 15 15.79 -8.64 9.18
C ALA A 15 15.92 -7.36 8.33
N ALA A 16 16.24 -7.52 7.04
CA ALA A 16 16.37 -6.41 6.11
C ALA A 16 15.05 -5.63 5.99
N LEU A 17 13.92 -6.32 5.88
CA LEU A 17 12.61 -5.69 5.82
C LEU A 17 12.33 -4.83 7.06
N LYS A 18 12.62 -5.33 8.27
CA LYS A 18 12.48 -4.58 9.52
C LYS A 18 13.38 -3.34 9.56
N VAL A 19 14.65 -3.49 9.15
CA VAL A 19 15.62 -2.39 9.13
C VAL A 19 15.20 -1.31 8.12
N PHE A 20 14.81 -1.70 6.90
CA PHE A 20 14.31 -0.76 5.90
C PHE A 20 13.02 -0.07 6.32
N PHE A 21 12.12 -0.76 7.00
CA PHE A 21 10.91 -0.17 7.57
C PHE A 21 11.24 0.91 8.62
N ARG A 22 12.21 0.65 9.50
CA ARG A 22 12.60 1.62 10.53
C ARG A 22 13.39 2.81 9.97
N LYS A 23 14.41 2.55 9.13
CA LYS A 23 15.41 3.54 8.72
C LYS A 23 15.23 4.07 7.29
N GLY A 24 14.47 3.38 6.43
CA GLY A 24 14.44 3.63 4.99
C GLY A 24 15.68 3.09 4.26
N PHE A 25 15.67 3.18 2.91
CA PHE A 25 16.76 2.63 2.10
C PHE A 25 18.08 3.39 2.29
N VAL A 26 18.05 4.72 2.34
CA VAL A 26 19.27 5.54 2.37
C VAL A 26 20.04 5.29 3.67
N ASP A 27 19.38 5.38 4.81
CA ASP A 27 20.02 5.39 6.14
C ASP A 27 20.29 3.97 6.69
N ALA A 28 19.66 2.94 6.12
CA ALA A 28 19.93 1.55 6.47
C ALA A 28 21.32 1.12 6.02
N LYS A 29 22.07 0.46 6.90
CA LYS A 29 23.39 -0.11 6.62
C LYS A 29 23.32 -1.65 6.66
N MET A 30 24.21 -2.31 5.92
CA MET A 30 24.32 -3.78 5.97
C MET A 30 24.68 -4.29 7.37
N ASN A 31 25.42 -3.50 8.15
CA ASN A 31 25.72 -3.81 9.55
C ASN A 31 24.44 -3.84 10.41
N ASP A 32 23.52 -2.89 10.22
CA ASP A 32 22.26 -2.88 10.98
C ASP A 32 21.44 -4.16 10.75
N ILE A 33 21.51 -4.71 9.53
CA ILE A 33 20.82 -5.96 9.19
C ILE A 33 21.51 -7.16 9.79
N ALA A 34 22.85 -7.18 9.77
CA ALA A 34 23.67 -8.24 10.37
C ALA A 34 23.47 -8.30 11.88
N ASP A 35 23.45 -7.13 12.55
CA ASP A 35 23.23 -7.00 13.99
C ASP A 35 21.84 -7.49 14.42
N GLU A 36 20.81 -7.28 13.59
CA GLU A 36 19.42 -7.71 13.88
C GLU A 36 19.28 -9.23 14.07
N ILE A 37 20.14 -10.01 13.42
CA ILE A 37 20.12 -11.49 13.47
C ILE A 37 21.46 -12.09 13.94
N GLN A 38 22.36 -11.24 14.48
CA GLN A 38 23.62 -11.64 15.11
C GLN A 38 24.54 -12.47 14.19
N ILE A 39 24.67 -12.06 12.92
CA ILE A 39 25.60 -12.65 11.95
C ILE A 39 26.64 -11.63 11.49
N SER A 40 27.71 -12.10 10.85
CA SER A 40 28.67 -11.19 10.22
C SER A 40 28.10 -10.58 8.93
N VAL A 41 28.46 -9.34 8.64
CA VAL A 41 28.10 -8.68 7.35
C VAL A 41 28.62 -9.48 6.16
N GLY A 42 29.79 -10.12 6.29
CA GLY A 42 30.34 -11.04 5.27
C GLY A 42 29.40 -12.19 4.93
N ASN A 43 28.68 -12.69 5.93
CA ASN A 43 27.68 -13.75 5.68
C ASN A 43 26.53 -13.24 4.81
N ILE A 44 26.03 -12.01 5.01
CA ILE A 44 24.99 -11.42 4.15
C ILE A 44 25.48 -11.33 2.70
N TYR A 45 26.74 -10.93 2.48
CA TYR A 45 27.31 -10.80 1.15
C TYR A 45 27.50 -12.16 0.41
N THR A 46 27.35 -13.29 1.10
CA THR A 46 27.31 -14.60 0.42
C THR A 46 25.96 -14.86 -0.27
N TYR A 47 24.90 -14.12 0.10
CA TYR A 47 23.54 -14.25 -0.44
C TYR A 47 23.15 -13.09 -1.34
N PHE A 48 23.62 -11.87 -1.07
CA PHE A 48 23.24 -10.65 -1.75
C PHE A 48 24.49 -9.83 -2.10
N LYS A 49 24.66 -9.46 -3.36
CA LYS A 49 25.83 -8.71 -3.84
C LYS A 49 25.96 -7.31 -3.23
N ASN A 50 24.82 -6.69 -2.89
CA ASN A 50 24.79 -5.34 -2.35
C ASN A 50 23.43 -5.05 -1.67
N LYS A 51 23.36 -3.90 -0.97
CA LYS A 51 22.14 -3.42 -0.30
C LYS A 51 20.95 -3.27 -1.24
N LYS A 52 21.19 -2.87 -2.50
CA LYS A 52 20.15 -2.65 -3.50
C LYS A 52 19.49 -3.96 -3.92
N GLU A 53 20.28 -5.02 -4.13
CA GLU A 53 19.76 -6.35 -4.43
C GLU A 53 18.91 -6.89 -3.28
N LEU A 54 19.42 -6.80 -2.04
CA LEU A 54 18.68 -7.20 -0.84
C LEU A 54 17.40 -6.37 -0.66
N PHE A 55 17.43 -5.07 -0.94
CA PHE A 55 16.23 -4.22 -0.87
C PHE A 55 15.15 -4.68 -1.83
N TYR A 56 15.48 -4.91 -3.10
CA TYR A 56 14.49 -5.33 -4.09
C TYR A 56 14.10 -6.80 -3.99
N SER A 57 14.81 -7.63 -3.22
CA SER A 57 14.31 -8.96 -2.87
C SER A 57 13.17 -8.91 -1.86
N VAL A 58 13.17 -7.93 -0.95
CA VAL A 58 12.13 -7.79 0.09
C VAL A 58 11.03 -6.77 -0.25
N VAL A 59 11.31 -5.85 -1.16
CA VAL A 59 10.36 -4.85 -1.71
C VAL A 59 10.41 -4.90 -3.24
N PRO A 60 9.89 -5.97 -3.87
CA PRO A 60 10.01 -6.16 -5.31
C PRO A 60 9.11 -5.21 -6.11
N PRO A 61 9.52 -4.78 -7.32
CA PRO A 61 8.70 -3.93 -8.20
C PRO A 61 7.32 -4.52 -8.51
N SER A 62 7.22 -5.84 -8.64
CA SER A 62 5.95 -6.54 -8.88
C SER A 62 4.89 -6.29 -7.79
N LEU A 63 5.31 -5.95 -6.57
CA LEU A 63 4.38 -5.56 -5.51
C LEU A 63 3.69 -4.23 -5.82
N VAL A 64 4.40 -3.26 -6.42
CA VAL A 64 3.80 -1.98 -6.82
C VAL A 64 2.76 -2.19 -7.91
N ASP A 65 3.05 -3.05 -8.89
CA ASP A 65 2.10 -3.38 -9.95
C ASP A 65 0.87 -4.09 -9.37
N TYR A 66 1.05 -5.00 -8.41
CA TYR A 66 -0.04 -5.66 -7.72
C TYR A 66 -0.92 -4.67 -6.94
N LEU A 67 -0.30 -3.75 -6.18
CA LEU A 67 -1.01 -2.68 -5.47
C LEU A 67 -1.84 -1.80 -6.42
N LYS A 68 -1.26 -1.40 -7.56
CA LYS A 68 -1.94 -0.59 -8.59
C LYS A 68 -3.14 -1.35 -9.18
N ASN A 69 -2.99 -2.63 -9.50
CA ASN A 69 -4.07 -3.45 -10.07
C ASN A 69 -5.25 -3.61 -9.10
N VAL A 70 -4.99 -3.97 -7.84
CA VAL A 70 -6.03 -4.10 -6.80
C VAL A 70 -6.75 -2.78 -6.57
N LEU A 71 -6.04 -1.66 -6.60
CA LEU A 71 -6.63 -0.32 -6.47
C LEU A 71 -7.56 0.02 -7.64
N VAL A 72 -7.10 -0.18 -8.88
CA VAL A 72 -7.89 0.10 -10.10
C VAL A 72 -9.16 -0.74 -10.12
N GLU A 73 -9.05 -2.04 -9.84
CA GLU A 73 -10.19 -2.95 -9.77
C GLU A 73 -11.19 -2.52 -8.68
N SER A 74 -10.70 -2.14 -7.50
CA SER A 74 -11.54 -1.62 -6.42
C SER A 74 -12.32 -0.37 -6.84
N ILE A 75 -11.69 0.58 -7.53
CA ILE A 75 -12.36 1.80 -8.00
C ILE A 75 -13.44 1.45 -9.03
N HIS A 76 -13.18 0.53 -9.95
CA HIS A 76 -14.18 0.10 -10.93
C HIS A 76 -15.38 -0.58 -10.28
N ILE A 77 -15.14 -1.50 -9.34
CA ILE A 77 -16.20 -2.21 -8.61
C ILE A 77 -17.02 -1.23 -7.77
N ASP A 78 -16.36 -0.32 -7.01
CA ASP A 78 -17.05 0.70 -6.22
C ASP A 78 -17.96 1.57 -7.09
N ASN A 79 -17.54 1.95 -8.30
CA ASN A 79 -18.36 2.77 -9.19
C ASN A 79 -19.51 1.99 -9.84
N GLN A 80 -19.32 0.71 -10.16
CA GLN A 80 -20.37 -0.15 -10.73
C GLN A 80 -21.45 -0.47 -9.70
N THR A 81 -21.06 -0.68 -8.43
CA THR A 81 -21.95 -1.11 -7.35
C THR A 81 -22.41 0.03 -6.45
N PHE A 82 -22.11 1.28 -6.83
CA PHE A 82 -22.36 2.46 -6.01
C PHE A 82 -23.83 2.62 -5.58
N PHE A 83 -24.77 2.26 -6.47
CA PHE A 83 -26.22 2.34 -6.23
C PHE A 83 -26.84 1.00 -5.82
N GLU A 84 -26.06 -0.09 -5.75
CA GLU A 84 -26.57 -1.41 -5.36
C GLU A 84 -26.57 -1.53 -3.84
N GLU A 85 -27.76 -1.73 -3.26
CA GLU A 85 -27.93 -2.00 -1.83
C GLU A 85 -27.71 -3.48 -1.46
N THR A 86 -27.63 -4.35 -2.47
CA THR A 86 -27.50 -5.80 -2.28
C THR A 86 -26.06 -6.23 -2.07
N HIS A 87 -25.90 -7.34 -1.34
CA HIS A 87 -24.60 -7.99 -1.14
C HIS A 87 -24.01 -8.38 -2.50
N ASN A 88 -22.89 -7.73 -2.86
CA ASN A 88 -22.20 -7.99 -4.11
C ASN A 88 -20.92 -8.80 -3.84
N GLU A 89 -20.89 -10.05 -4.34
CA GLU A 89 -19.77 -10.98 -4.14
C GLU A 89 -18.44 -10.41 -4.63
N LYS A 90 -18.44 -9.70 -5.77
CA LYS A 90 -17.24 -9.07 -6.32
C LYS A 90 -16.70 -7.99 -5.38
N LYS A 91 -17.60 -7.19 -4.79
CA LYS A 91 -17.23 -6.17 -3.81
C LYS A 91 -16.62 -6.79 -2.55
N SER A 92 -17.21 -7.87 -2.06
CA SER A 92 -16.65 -8.60 -0.91
C SER A 92 -15.29 -9.21 -1.24
N ALA A 93 -15.11 -9.77 -2.43
CA ALA A 93 -13.84 -10.35 -2.86
C ALA A 93 -12.72 -9.31 -2.95
N ILE A 94 -12.97 -8.14 -3.57
CA ILE A 94 -11.95 -7.10 -3.69
C ILE A 94 -11.59 -6.46 -2.34
N VAL A 95 -12.56 -6.29 -1.44
CA VAL A 95 -12.30 -5.83 -0.07
C VAL A 95 -11.43 -6.84 0.69
N GLN A 96 -11.73 -8.14 0.56
CA GLN A 96 -10.91 -9.18 1.17
C GLN A 96 -9.49 -9.19 0.60
N GLU A 97 -9.33 -8.98 -0.71
CA GLU A 97 -8.02 -8.88 -1.37
C GLU A 97 -7.22 -7.67 -0.84
N GLN A 98 -7.85 -6.51 -0.70
CA GLN A 98 -7.23 -5.35 -0.08
C GLN A 98 -6.77 -5.64 1.35
N ILE A 99 -7.60 -6.30 2.17
CA ILE A 99 -7.26 -6.67 3.54
C ILE A 99 -6.05 -7.61 3.57
N ASN A 100 -6.05 -8.64 2.71
CA ASN A 100 -4.94 -9.58 2.61
C ASN A 100 -3.64 -8.87 2.25
N LEU A 101 -3.69 -7.99 1.26
CA LEU A 101 -2.57 -7.21 0.78
C LEU A 101 -2.01 -6.30 1.88
N LEU A 102 -2.88 -5.53 2.56
CA LEU A 102 -2.48 -4.65 3.66
C LEU A 102 -1.94 -5.42 4.87
N THR A 103 -2.44 -6.64 5.12
CA THR A 103 -1.97 -7.48 6.23
C THR A 103 -0.62 -8.09 5.90
N GLN A 104 -0.48 -8.67 4.71
CA GLN A 104 0.72 -9.41 4.30
C GLN A 104 1.90 -8.49 4.01
N TYR A 105 1.66 -7.33 3.38
CA TYR A 105 2.70 -6.43 2.87
C TYR A 105 2.74 -5.08 3.59
N SER A 106 2.29 -5.01 4.84
CA SER A 106 2.19 -3.76 5.60
C SER A 106 3.50 -2.96 5.65
N MET A 107 4.62 -3.61 5.96
CA MET A 107 5.93 -2.95 6.02
C MET A 107 6.40 -2.49 4.64
N GLN A 108 6.25 -3.35 3.62
CA GLN A 108 6.64 -3.02 2.25
C GLN A 108 5.85 -1.82 1.72
N ILE A 109 4.55 -1.77 1.97
CA ILE A 109 3.68 -0.65 1.57
C ILE A 109 4.16 0.66 2.20
N VAL A 110 4.47 0.67 3.50
CA VAL A 110 5.01 1.86 4.17
C VAL A 110 6.38 2.25 3.58
N ILE A 111 7.25 1.27 3.28
CA ILE A 111 8.55 1.53 2.66
C ILE A 111 8.36 2.17 1.26
N ILE A 112 7.49 1.61 0.43
CA ILE A 112 7.22 2.09 -0.93
C ILE A 112 6.71 3.55 -0.92
N PHE A 113 5.88 3.93 0.04
CA PHE A 113 5.21 5.23 0.00
C PHE A 113 5.81 6.29 0.94
N GLU A 114 6.59 5.92 1.96
CA GLU A 114 7.16 6.89 2.92
C GLU A 114 8.66 6.75 3.15
N LYS A 115 9.27 5.57 2.93
CA LYS A 115 10.69 5.30 3.23
C LYS A 115 11.52 5.04 1.98
N ASN A 116 11.11 5.59 0.86
CA ASN A 116 11.52 5.25 -0.49
C ASN A 116 12.63 6.13 -1.08
N LYS A 117 13.18 7.10 -0.32
CA LYS A 117 14.24 7.98 -0.80
C LYS A 117 15.44 7.19 -1.34
N GLY A 118 15.91 7.54 -2.54
CA GLY A 118 17.04 6.87 -3.20
C GLY A 118 16.69 5.52 -3.86
N THR A 119 15.41 5.19 -3.99
CA THR A 119 14.91 3.99 -4.68
C THR A 119 14.14 4.37 -5.94
N ILE A 120 13.74 3.36 -6.73
CA ILE A 120 12.84 3.57 -7.88
C ILE A 120 11.43 4.00 -7.47
N TYR A 121 11.09 3.89 -6.18
CA TYR A 121 9.76 4.22 -5.62
C TYR A 121 9.65 5.67 -5.15
N SER A 122 10.65 6.52 -5.38
CA SER A 122 10.69 7.90 -4.87
C SER A 122 9.46 8.74 -5.24
N ASN A 123 8.77 8.41 -6.33
CA ASN A 123 7.54 9.07 -6.78
C ASN A 123 6.29 8.19 -6.66
N ALA A 124 6.38 6.99 -6.11
CA ALA A 124 5.29 5.99 -6.11
C ALA A 124 3.98 6.50 -5.49
N LYS A 125 4.06 7.37 -4.47
CA LYS A 125 2.88 7.95 -3.82
C LYS A 125 2.12 8.86 -4.78
N ASN A 126 2.80 9.76 -5.48
CA ASN A 126 2.18 10.67 -6.44
C ASN A 126 1.60 9.88 -7.62
N GLU A 127 2.37 8.91 -8.15
CA GLU A 127 1.89 8.03 -9.22
C GLU A 127 0.61 7.27 -8.83
N LEU A 128 0.51 6.83 -7.57
CA LEU A 128 -0.69 6.15 -7.09
C LEU A 128 -1.88 7.11 -6.98
N ILE A 129 -1.67 8.35 -6.50
CA ILE A 129 -2.69 9.40 -6.45
C ILE A 129 -3.20 9.72 -7.85
N ASP A 130 -2.28 9.95 -8.80
CA ASP A 130 -2.62 10.24 -10.19
C ASP A 130 -3.42 9.10 -10.83
N LEU A 131 -3.01 7.85 -10.57
CA LEU A 131 -3.73 6.66 -11.02
C LEU A 131 -5.16 6.60 -10.43
N MET A 132 -5.33 6.90 -9.13
CA MET A 132 -6.66 6.97 -8.50
C MET A 132 -7.55 8.01 -9.18
N ILE A 133 -7.01 9.19 -9.43
CA ILE A 133 -7.72 10.30 -10.05
C ILE A 133 -8.12 9.94 -11.48
N GLU A 134 -7.18 9.50 -12.32
CA GLU A 134 -7.45 9.14 -13.71
C GLU A 134 -8.44 7.98 -13.82
N THR A 135 -8.35 6.97 -12.95
CA THR A 135 -9.31 5.85 -12.91
C THR A 135 -10.70 6.31 -12.50
N LYS A 136 -10.83 7.29 -11.61
CA LYS A 136 -12.11 7.81 -11.12
C LYS A 136 -12.75 8.82 -12.07
N LYS A 137 -11.95 9.57 -12.82
CA LYS A 137 -12.36 10.68 -13.71
C LYS A 137 -13.53 10.36 -14.67
N PRO A 138 -13.59 9.18 -15.34
CA PRO A 138 -14.72 8.86 -16.22
C PRO A 138 -16.08 8.80 -15.51
N TYR A 139 -16.08 8.59 -14.20
CA TYR A 139 -17.28 8.43 -13.37
C TYR A 139 -17.78 9.74 -12.75
N LEU A 140 -17.09 10.87 -13.01
CA LEU A 140 -17.42 12.16 -12.41
C LEU A 140 -18.61 12.88 -13.06
N LYS A 141 -19.07 12.46 -14.23
CA LYS A 141 -20.06 13.20 -15.06
C LYS A 141 -21.36 13.57 -14.36
N ASN A 142 -21.68 12.97 -13.21
CA ASN A 142 -22.89 13.24 -12.43
C ASN A 142 -22.62 13.29 -10.91
N THR A 143 -21.35 13.46 -10.51
CA THR A 143 -20.93 13.39 -9.12
C THR A 143 -21.09 14.78 -8.49
N TYR A 144 -21.60 14.84 -7.26
CA TYR A 144 -21.68 16.05 -6.43
C TYR A 144 -22.69 17.13 -6.90
N LYS A 145 -23.80 16.71 -7.51
CA LYS A 145 -24.89 17.61 -7.95
C LYS A 145 -25.43 18.51 -6.84
N ARG A 146 -25.45 18.00 -5.60
CA ARG A 146 -25.97 18.71 -4.43
C ARG A 146 -25.24 20.04 -4.14
N TYR A 147 -23.95 20.12 -4.47
CA TYR A 147 -23.11 21.28 -4.14
C TYR A 147 -22.80 22.15 -5.34
N GLU A 148 -23.37 21.87 -6.52
CA GLU A 148 -23.13 22.62 -7.78
C GLU A 148 -21.63 22.79 -8.11
N ILE A 149 -20.81 21.80 -7.71
CA ILE A 149 -19.35 21.82 -7.85
C ILE A 149 -18.97 21.69 -9.34
N GLY A 150 -18.18 22.64 -9.85
CA GLY A 150 -17.67 22.64 -11.22
C GLY A 150 -16.59 21.57 -11.48
N THR A 151 -16.21 21.42 -12.75
CA THR A 151 -15.22 20.39 -13.16
C THR A 151 -13.88 20.55 -12.44
N ASP A 152 -13.37 21.78 -12.34
CA ASP A 152 -12.07 22.05 -11.71
C ASP A 152 -12.13 21.81 -10.20
N GLU A 153 -13.20 22.21 -9.56
CA GLU A 153 -13.44 21.98 -8.14
C GLU A 153 -13.59 20.48 -7.84
N ASN A 154 -14.22 19.71 -8.72
CA ASN A 154 -14.30 18.26 -8.62
C ASN A 154 -12.91 17.62 -8.65
N MET A 155 -12.00 18.10 -9.50
CA MET A 155 -10.62 17.59 -9.54
C MET A 155 -9.86 17.90 -8.25
N ILE A 156 -10.05 19.09 -7.68
CA ILE A 156 -9.46 19.45 -6.37
C ILE A 156 -10.00 18.53 -5.28
N LEU A 157 -11.32 18.33 -5.24
CA LEU A 157 -11.97 17.45 -4.25
C LEU A 157 -11.48 16.00 -4.37
N LEU A 158 -11.37 15.47 -5.59
CA LEU A 158 -10.82 14.13 -5.82
C LEU A 158 -9.38 14.00 -5.33
N ASN A 159 -8.55 15.00 -5.59
CA ASN A 159 -7.16 14.99 -5.13
C ASN A 159 -7.11 14.96 -3.60
N ILE A 160 -7.92 15.76 -2.91
CA ILE A 160 -8.02 15.76 -1.45
C ILE A 160 -8.46 14.38 -0.94
N ILE A 161 -9.51 13.79 -1.53
CA ILE A 161 -10.02 12.48 -1.13
C ILE A 161 -8.97 11.38 -1.36
N ALA A 162 -8.30 11.36 -2.51
CA ALA A 162 -7.26 10.38 -2.82
C ALA A 162 -6.09 10.46 -1.82
N ASN A 163 -5.61 11.67 -1.53
CA ASN A 163 -4.59 11.90 -0.51
C ASN A 163 -5.05 11.39 0.87
N ASN A 164 -6.27 11.71 1.29
CA ASN A 164 -6.80 11.27 2.59
C ASN A 164 -6.89 9.74 2.69
N VAL A 165 -7.34 9.05 1.64
CA VAL A 165 -7.39 7.58 1.61
C VAL A 165 -6.01 6.97 1.81
N ILE A 166 -5.00 7.47 1.10
CA ILE A 166 -3.63 6.98 1.23
C ILE A 166 -3.08 7.29 2.63
N HIS A 167 -3.30 8.50 3.16
CA HIS A 167 -2.84 8.88 4.48
C HIS A 167 -3.46 8.03 5.59
N MET A 168 -4.77 7.81 5.58
CA MET A 168 -5.47 6.96 6.56
C MET A 168 -4.94 5.52 6.51
N THR A 169 -4.71 4.99 5.31
CA THR A 169 -4.17 3.64 5.13
C THR A 169 -2.75 3.54 5.68
N LEU A 170 -1.86 4.46 5.33
CA LEU A 170 -0.48 4.45 5.81
C LEU A 170 -0.39 4.67 7.33
N ASP A 171 -1.24 5.53 7.89
CA ASP A 171 -1.30 5.73 9.35
C ASP A 171 -1.73 4.44 10.07
N LEU A 172 -2.72 3.73 9.53
CA LEU A 172 -3.13 2.43 10.05
C LEU A 172 -2.00 1.40 10.00
N LEU A 173 -1.25 1.34 8.88
CA LEU A 173 -0.17 0.36 8.67
C LEU A 173 1.05 0.58 9.58
N LYS A 174 1.29 1.82 10.01
CA LYS A 174 2.39 2.17 10.93
C LYS A 174 2.11 1.83 12.39
N ARG A 175 0.85 1.60 12.75
CA ARG A 175 0.47 1.31 14.13
C ARG A 175 0.84 -0.12 14.53
N ASP A 176 1.37 -0.27 15.73
CA ASP A 176 1.60 -1.58 16.33
C ASP A 176 0.27 -2.15 16.82
N MET A 177 -0.24 -3.15 16.14
CA MET A 177 -1.50 -3.81 16.46
C MET A 177 -1.58 -5.20 15.81
N SER A 178 -2.49 -6.04 16.32
CA SER A 178 -2.74 -7.35 15.74
C SER A 178 -3.34 -7.25 14.31
N ALA A 179 -3.14 -8.29 13.52
CA ALA A 179 -3.72 -8.39 12.17
C ALA A 179 -5.24 -8.27 12.19
N ASP A 180 -5.91 -8.89 13.17
CA ASP A 180 -7.37 -8.83 13.34
C ASP A 180 -7.85 -7.42 13.68
N SER A 181 -7.13 -6.68 14.53
CA SER A 181 -7.47 -5.30 14.84
C SER A 181 -7.30 -4.40 13.61
N ARG A 182 -6.22 -4.59 12.85
CA ARG A 182 -5.97 -3.86 11.60
C ARG A 182 -7.07 -4.12 10.58
N LYS A 183 -7.48 -5.37 10.42
CA LYS A 183 -8.59 -5.76 9.54
C LYS A 183 -9.88 -5.02 9.90
N ARG A 184 -10.32 -5.09 11.17
CA ARG A 184 -11.55 -4.43 11.64
C ARG A 184 -11.52 -2.91 11.42
N ILE A 185 -10.37 -2.27 11.69
CA ILE A 185 -10.24 -0.82 11.48
C ILE A 185 -10.26 -0.48 9.99
N PHE A 186 -9.61 -1.28 9.14
CA PHE A 186 -9.65 -1.08 7.69
C PHE A 186 -11.07 -1.23 7.14
N GLU A 187 -11.82 -2.24 7.57
CA GLU A 187 -13.24 -2.41 7.21
C GLU A 187 -14.08 -1.20 7.61
N ALA A 188 -13.90 -0.68 8.84
CA ALA A 188 -14.59 0.52 9.32
C ALA A 188 -14.22 1.77 8.49
N LEU A 189 -12.94 1.97 8.16
CA LEU A 189 -12.48 3.07 7.30
C LEU A 189 -13.03 2.94 5.86
N SER A 190 -13.15 1.72 5.35
CA SER A 190 -13.74 1.47 4.03
C SER A 190 -15.22 1.83 4.00
N LEU A 191 -15.99 1.46 5.03
CA LEU A 191 -17.39 1.87 5.19
C LEU A 191 -17.53 3.39 5.31
N TYR A 192 -16.72 4.03 6.16
CA TYR A 192 -16.70 5.49 6.30
C TYR A 192 -16.48 6.19 4.95
N ARG A 193 -15.49 5.73 4.17
CA ARG A 193 -15.20 6.26 2.83
C ARG A 193 -16.39 6.11 1.89
N LEU A 194 -16.99 4.91 1.84
CA LEU A 194 -18.13 4.61 0.95
C LEU A 194 -19.36 5.45 1.30
N HIS A 195 -19.72 5.55 2.57
CA HIS A 195 -20.86 6.36 3.02
C HIS A 195 -20.62 7.85 2.80
N GLY A 196 -19.41 8.35 3.09
CA GLY A 196 -19.06 9.75 2.83
C GLY A 196 -19.17 10.11 1.34
N LEU A 197 -18.67 9.25 0.45
CA LEU A 197 -18.80 9.44 -1.00
C LEU A 197 -20.25 9.33 -1.47
N LYS A 198 -21.07 8.43 -0.89
CA LYS A 198 -22.49 8.30 -1.22
C LYS A 198 -23.26 9.57 -0.86
N SER A 199 -23.05 10.12 0.33
CA SER A 199 -23.70 11.34 0.79
C SER A 199 -23.36 12.58 -0.04
N LEU A 200 -22.22 12.62 -0.72
CA LEU A 200 -21.87 13.70 -1.63
C LEU A 200 -22.66 13.68 -2.95
N ASN A 201 -23.25 12.54 -3.31
CA ASN A 201 -24.00 12.34 -4.55
C ASN A 201 -25.53 12.43 -4.35
N GLU A 202 -26.02 12.35 -3.14
CA GLU A 202 -27.42 12.57 -2.74
C GLU A 202 -27.73 14.06 -2.59
#